data_3f4b8fd653f32cb135052a443632be48
#
_entry.id   3f4b8fd653f32cb135052a443632be48
#
_cell.length_a   1.000
_cell.length_b   1.000
_cell.length_c   1.000
_cell.angle_alpha   90.00
_cell.angle_beta   90.00
_cell.angle_gamma   90.00
#
_symmetry.space_group_name_H-M   'P 1'
#
loop_
_entity.id
_entity.type
_entity.pdbx_description
1 polymer ?
#
loop_
_entity_poly.entity_id
_entity_poly.type
_entity_poly.pdbx_seq_one_letter_code
_entity_poly.pdbx_strand_id
1 'polypeptide(L)'
;NRLKVRAKADDRIWIPLFHKDAGLFFYPGPKGAPFVLICAGGGFVYVGSIHEGFPYAEAMNRNGLNAFVLQYRVSGGGRTAMMDMAEGLYYILTHAKELGVSETKYALMGSSAGARMAAVMGDVGLEVYGFPDKSKATAVLMAYTGYSDISYDDPPTFMVQGTNDSIAPVEVVDWRMRAMNKLGTEVEYMRIEGMPHGFGLGTNTAAEGWVDRAAAFFKRQVARH
;
A
#
# COMPACT_ATOMS: atom_id res chain seq x y z
N ASN A 1 6.87 -20.01 4.56
CA ASN A 1 8.22 -20.52 4.49
C ASN A 1 9.07 -20.02 3.31
N ARG A 2 8.46 -19.32 2.33
CA ARG A 2 9.18 -18.66 1.23
C ARG A 2 10.13 -17.56 1.71
N LEU A 3 9.76 -16.80 2.76
CA LEU A 3 10.65 -15.82 3.40
C LEU A 3 11.93 -16.46 3.96
N LYS A 4 11.84 -17.60 4.62
CA LYS A 4 13.01 -18.31 5.14
C LYS A 4 13.91 -18.85 4.03
N VAL A 5 13.34 -19.25 2.90
CA VAL A 5 14.09 -19.72 1.74
C VAL A 5 14.76 -18.54 1.04
N ARG A 6 14.05 -17.41 0.87
CA ARG A 6 14.62 -16.18 0.31
C ARG A 6 15.69 -15.57 1.21
N ALA A 7 15.48 -15.50 2.53
CA ALA A 7 16.47 -15.00 3.49
C ALA A 7 17.78 -15.81 3.49
N LYS A 8 17.75 -17.07 3.04
CA LYS A 8 18.96 -17.87 2.85
C LYS A 8 19.63 -17.64 1.50
N ALA A 9 18.91 -17.10 0.53
CA ALA A 9 19.36 -16.94 -0.85
C ALA A 9 19.79 -15.50 -1.20
N ASP A 10 19.33 -14.49 -0.46
CA ASP A 10 19.61 -13.08 -0.75
C ASP A 10 19.54 -12.23 0.53
N ASP A 11 20.65 -11.64 0.91
CA ASP A 11 20.78 -10.75 2.08
C ASP A 11 19.99 -9.43 1.93
N ARG A 12 19.44 -9.13 0.75
CA ARG A 12 18.68 -7.89 0.45
C ARG A 12 17.21 -7.96 0.81
N ILE A 13 16.74 -9.03 1.45
CA ILE A 13 15.32 -9.16 1.85
C ILE A 13 14.93 -8.13 2.89
N TRP A 14 15.80 -7.81 3.82
CA TRP A 14 15.57 -6.80 4.84
C TRP A 14 16.44 -5.57 4.59
N ILE A 15 15.81 -4.44 4.40
CA ILE A 15 16.46 -3.13 4.25
C ILE A 15 16.15 -2.33 5.51
N PRO A 16 17.12 -2.14 6.42
CA PRO A 16 16.90 -1.33 7.61
C PRO A 16 16.72 0.14 7.23
N LEU A 17 15.83 0.83 7.91
CA LEU A 17 15.70 2.28 7.88
C LEU A 17 16.55 2.92 8.99
N PHE A 18 16.54 4.24 9.07
CA PHE A 18 17.34 4.98 10.06
C PHE A 18 17.08 4.50 11.49
N HIS A 19 15.82 4.24 11.83
CA HIS A 19 15.50 3.64 13.11
C HIS A 19 15.54 2.12 13.02
N LYS A 20 16.32 1.47 13.92
CA LYS A 20 16.57 0.01 13.93
C LYS A 20 15.32 -0.88 13.96
N ASP A 21 14.17 -0.33 14.46
CA ASP A 21 12.91 -1.06 14.58
C ASP A 21 11.98 -0.82 13.37
N ALA A 22 12.46 -0.10 12.34
CA ALA A 22 11.77 0.12 11.09
C ALA A 22 12.57 -0.40 9.91
N GLY A 23 11.91 -0.85 8.85
CA GLY A 23 12.58 -1.34 7.65
C GLY A 23 11.61 -1.88 6.60
N LEU A 24 12.17 -2.31 5.50
CA LEU A 24 11.45 -2.80 4.35
C LEU A 24 11.80 -4.27 4.10
N PHE A 25 10.78 -5.09 3.90
CA PHE A 25 10.96 -6.41 3.31
C PHE A 25 10.80 -6.31 1.80
N PHE A 26 11.84 -6.55 1.05
CA PHE A 26 11.82 -6.46 -0.41
C PHE A 26 11.47 -7.81 -1.05
N TYR A 27 10.49 -7.77 -1.95
CA TYR A 27 10.04 -8.85 -2.80
C TYR A 27 10.37 -8.51 -4.26
N PRO A 28 11.55 -8.91 -4.76
CA PRO A 28 11.96 -8.57 -6.13
C PRO A 28 11.07 -9.24 -7.16
N GLY A 29 10.60 -8.45 -8.10
CA GLY A 29 9.92 -8.84 -9.32
C GLY A 29 10.83 -8.69 -10.55
N PRO A 30 10.27 -8.51 -11.75
CA PRO A 30 11.05 -8.24 -12.94
C PRO A 30 11.86 -6.93 -12.81
N LYS A 31 13.10 -6.96 -13.29
CA LYS A 31 13.98 -5.79 -13.26
C LYS A 31 13.38 -4.60 -14.00
N GLY A 32 13.37 -3.43 -13.36
CA GLY A 32 12.82 -2.19 -13.89
C GLY A 32 11.28 -2.11 -13.83
N ALA A 33 10.59 -3.18 -13.39
CA ALA A 33 9.14 -3.14 -13.23
C ALA A 33 8.71 -2.13 -12.16
N PRO A 34 7.48 -1.59 -12.24
CA PRO A 34 6.89 -0.77 -11.20
C PRO A 34 6.89 -1.48 -9.84
N PHE A 35 6.83 -0.69 -8.77
CA PHE A 35 6.78 -1.26 -7.41
C PHE A 35 5.56 -0.82 -6.62
N VAL A 36 5.25 -1.59 -5.58
CA VAL A 36 4.19 -1.31 -4.61
C VAL A 36 4.80 -1.25 -3.22
N LEU A 37 4.65 -0.12 -2.52
CA LEU A 37 4.98 -0.01 -1.09
C LEU A 37 3.73 -0.36 -0.28
N ILE A 38 3.82 -1.40 0.55
CA ILE A 38 2.70 -2.00 1.26
C ILE A 38 2.82 -1.71 2.75
N CYS A 39 1.77 -1.10 3.31
CA CYS A 39 1.60 -0.84 4.74
C CYS A 39 0.45 -1.71 5.27
N ALA A 40 0.76 -2.68 6.10
CA ALA A 40 -0.25 -3.51 6.75
C ALA A 40 -1.05 -2.72 7.80
N GLY A 41 -2.25 -3.16 8.12
CA GLY A 41 -3.06 -2.60 9.20
C GLY A 41 -2.56 -2.99 10.59
N GLY A 42 -3.37 -2.72 11.60
CA GLY A 42 -3.08 -3.01 13.00
C GLY A 42 -3.37 -1.86 13.96
N GLY A 43 -4.11 -0.82 13.49
CA GLY A 43 -4.58 0.30 14.33
C GLY A 43 -3.47 1.13 14.95
N PHE A 44 -2.24 1.09 14.43
CA PHE A 44 -1.03 1.67 15.03
C PHE A 44 -0.67 1.08 16.41
N VAL A 45 -1.17 -0.10 16.73
CA VAL A 45 -0.87 -0.86 17.96
C VAL A 45 0.08 -2.02 17.63
N TYR A 46 -0.08 -2.61 16.46
CA TYR A 46 0.82 -3.62 15.89
C TYR A 46 0.88 -3.46 14.37
N VAL A 47 1.73 -4.24 13.71
CA VAL A 47 1.81 -4.27 12.24
C VAL A 47 1.42 -5.68 11.75
N GLY A 48 0.31 -5.78 11.03
CA GLY A 48 -0.27 -7.04 10.54
C GLY A 48 0.47 -7.67 9.35
N SER A 49 1.80 -7.57 9.30
CA SER A 49 2.61 -7.97 8.13
C SER A 49 2.40 -9.42 7.70
N ILE A 50 2.16 -10.34 8.66
CA ILE A 50 1.95 -11.77 8.36
C ILE A 50 0.62 -12.00 7.65
N HIS A 51 -0.42 -11.27 8.03
CA HIS A 51 -1.78 -11.44 7.52
C HIS A 51 -2.04 -10.60 6.26
N GLU A 52 -1.47 -9.42 6.18
CA GLU A 52 -1.74 -8.42 5.15
C GLU A 52 -0.50 -8.10 4.30
N GLY A 53 0.62 -7.75 4.92
CA GLY A 53 1.81 -7.29 4.22
C GLY A 53 2.43 -8.34 3.28
N PHE A 54 2.89 -9.45 3.82
CA PHE A 54 3.59 -10.48 3.07
C PHE A 54 2.72 -11.20 2.03
N PRO A 55 1.46 -11.56 2.35
CA PRO A 55 0.57 -12.15 1.35
C PRO A 55 0.27 -11.20 0.18
N TYR A 56 0.11 -9.90 0.46
CA TYR A 56 -0.11 -8.91 -0.60
C TYR A 56 1.14 -8.75 -1.48
N ALA A 57 2.33 -8.69 -0.88
CA ALA A 57 3.58 -8.60 -1.62
C ALA A 57 3.79 -9.81 -2.54
N GLU A 58 3.47 -11.01 -2.06
CA GLU A 58 3.50 -12.21 -2.92
C GLU A 58 2.50 -12.14 -4.07
N ALA A 59 1.30 -11.61 -3.83
CA ALA A 59 0.30 -11.45 -4.88
C ALA A 59 0.75 -10.39 -5.91
N MET A 60 1.26 -9.25 -5.48
CA MET A 60 1.82 -8.21 -6.36
C MET A 60 2.99 -8.77 -7.20
N ASN A 61 3.86 -9.56 -6.58
CA ASN A 61 5.00 -10.17 -7.25
C ASN A 61 4.56 -11.19 -8.32
N ARG A 62 3.52 -12.01 -8.05
CA ARG A 62 2.91 -12.88 -9.07
C ARG A 62 2.31 -12.11 -10.24
N ASN A 63 1.88 -10.87 -10.01
CA ASN A 63 1.37 -9.96 -11.03
C ASN A 63 2.48 -9.21 -11.81
N GLY A 64 3.75 -9.56 -11.60
CA GLY A 64 4.89 -8.97 -12.32
C GLY A 64 5.33 -7.61 -11.78
N LEU A 65 5.02 -7.29 -10.53
CA LEU A 65 5.40 -6.06 -9.85
C LEU A 65 6.49 -6.33 -8.81
N ASN A 66 7.35 -5.36 -8.55
CA ASN A 66 8.17 -5.36 -7.36
C ASN A 66 7.31 -4.97 -6.14
N ALA A 67 7.61 -5.49 -4.95
CA ALA A 67 6.86 -5.12 -3.76
C ALA A 67 7.79 -4.93 -2.55
N PHE A 68 7.44 -3.95 -1.73
CA PHE A 68 8.10 -3.70 -0.45
C PHE A 68 7.04 -3.71 0.65
N VAL A 69 7.29 -4.43 1.73
CA VAL A 69 6.43 -4.41 2.92
C VAL A 69 7.13 -3.58 3.99
N LEU A 70 6.50 -2.49 4.38
CA LEU A 70 7.02 -1.64 5.44
C LEU A 70 6.70 -2.24 6.81
N GLN A 71 7.74 -2.50 7.58
CA GLN A 71 7.64 -2.69 9.02
C GLN A 71 7.86 -1.34 9.67
N TYR A 72 6.76 -0.70 10.08
CA TYR A 72 6.79 0.63 10.69
C TYR A 72 6.69 0.53 12.22
N ARG A 73 7.18 1.56 12.92
CA ARG A 73 7.06 1.66 14.37
C ARG A 73 5.63 2.02 14.77
N VAL A 74 5.13 1.37 15.80
CA VAL A 74 3.83 1.67 16.41
C VAL A 74 3.97 2.56 17.66
N SER A 75 5.15 2.60 18.27
CA SER A 75 5.44 3.54 19.36
C SER A 75 5.43 4.98 18.83
N GLY A 76 4.51 5.82 19.32
CA GLY A 76 4.30 7.17 18.81
C GLY A 76 3.15 7.29 17.79
N GLY A 77 2.44 6.19 17.54
CA GLY A 77 1.20 6.17 16.75
C GLY A 77 1.40 6.53 15.28
N GLY A 78 0.34 7.05 14.66
CA GLY A 78 0.28 7.31 13.22
C GLY A 78 1.36 8.27 12.71
N ARG A 79 1.75 9.29 13.50
CA ARG A 79 2.80 10.23 13.08
C ARG A 79 4.15 9.53 12.86
N THR A 80 4.55 8.66 13.79
CA THR A 80 5.80 7.90 13.68
C THR A 80 5.73 6.92 12.52
N ALA A 81 4.61 6.22 12.35
CA ALA A 81 4.40 5.31 11.22
C ALA A 81 4.50 6.02 9.86
N MET A 82 3.95 7.24 9.75
CA MET A 82 4.05 8.05 8.53
C MET A 82 5.48 8.52 8.25
N MET A 83 6.27 8.86 9.28
CA MET A 83 7.69 9.19 9.10
C MET A 83 8.48 7.98 8.58
N ASP A 84 8.23 6.78 9.13
CA ASP A 84 8.87 5.55 8.65
C ASP A 84 8.44 5.22 7.20
N MET A 85 7.19 5.49 6.84
CA MET A 85 6.70 5.34 5.46
C MET A 85 7.40 6.31 4.50
N ALA A 86 7.52 7.57 4.89
CA ALA A 86 8.18 8.58 4.08
C ALA A 86 9.66 8.25 3.86
N GLU A 87 10.36 7.85 4.93
CA GLU A 87 11.76 7.41 4.85
C GLU A 87 11.91 6.19 3.93
N GLY A 88 11.05 5.19 4.11
CA GLY A 88 11.06 3.97 3.29
C GLY A 88 10.81 4.25 1.81
N LEU A 89 9.81 5.09 1.50
CA LEU A 89 9.51 5.49 0.13
C LEU A 89 10.68 6.28 -0.48
N TYR A 90 11.22 7.24 0.26
CA TYR A 90 12.37 8.02 -0.19
C TYR A 90 13.60 7.14 -0.45
N TYR A 91 13.86 6.18 0.45
CA TYR A 91 14.92 5.20 0.25
C TYR A 91 14.74 4.43 -1.06
N ILE A 92 13.55 3.85 -1.29
CA ILE A 92 13.28 3.09 -2.52
C ILE A 92 13.51 3.96 -3.76
N LEU A 93 12.98 5.17 -3.80
CA LEU A 93 13.09 6.07 -4.95
C LEU A 93 14.53 6.52 -5.22
N THR A 94 15.34 6.73 -4.18
CA THR A 94 16.74 7.13 -4.32
C THR A 94 17.67 5.98 -4.70
N HIS A 95 17.32 4.73 -4.37
CA HIS A 95 18.08 3.52 -4.69
C HIS A 95 17.42 2.66 -5.76
N ALA A 96 16.46 3.23 -6.53
CA ALA A 96 15.64 2.47 -7.47
C ALA A 96 16.47 1.67 -8.50
N LYS A 97 17.56 2.25 -9.01
CA LYS A 97 18.47 1.58 -9.95
C LYS A 97 19.15 0.36 -9.34
N GLU A 98 19.65 0.49 -8.11
CA GLU A 98 20.32 -0.58 -7.38
C GLU A 98 19.35 -1.70 -7.02
N LEU A 99 18.13 -1.32 -6.61
CA LEU A 99 17.04 -2.24 -6.29
C LEU A 99 16.45 -2.89 -7.55
N GLY A 100 16.72 -2.34 -8.74
CA GLY A 100 16.19 -2.83 -9.99
C GLY A 100 14.69 -2.60 -10.15
N VAL A 101 14.17 -1.50 -9.60
CA VAL A 101 12.76 -1.10 -9.68
C VAL A 101 12.59 0.17 -10.53
N SER A 102 11.35 0.50 -10.90
CA SER A 102 11.06 1.75 -11.60
C SER A 102 11.39 2.97 -10.73
N GLU A 103 11.97 4.00 -11.34
CA GLU A 103 12.32 5.25 -10.67
C GLU A 103 11.11 6.18 -10.45
N THR A 104 10.01 5.97 -11.16
CA THR A 104 8.87 6.90 -11.18
C THR A 104 7.50 6.23 -11.08
N LYS A 105 7.40 4.92 -11.38
CA LYS A 105 6.12 4.20 -11.42
C LYS A 105 5.95 3.35 -10.18
N TYR A 106 5.12 3.82 -9.26
CA TYR A 106 4.83 3.09 -8.02
C TYR A 106 3.40 3.30 -7.53
N ALA A 107 2.94 2.35 -6.73
CA ALA A 107 1.71 2.48 -5.97
C ALA A 107 1.98 2.41 -4.47
N LEU A 108 1.12 3.07 -3.70
CA LEU A 108 1.05 2.96 -2.26
C LEU A 108 -0.14 2.06 -1.93
N MET A 109 0.10 1.02 -1.15
CA MET A 109 -0.94 0.04 -0.82
C MET A 109 -1.05 -0.13 0.68
N GLY A 110 -2.25 -0.34 1.16
CA GLY A 110 -2.43 -0.69 2.55
C GLY A 110 -3.82 -1.18 2.90
N SER A 111 -3.95 -1.65 4.13
CA SER A 111 -5.19 -2.11 4.72
C SER A 111 -5.43 -1.42 6.07
N SER A 112 -6.68 -1.12 6.41
CA SER A 112 -7.07 -0.47 7.67
C SER A 112 -6.22 0.78 7.96
N ALA A 113 -5.45 0.82 9.06
CA ALA A 113 -4.51 1.89 9.38
C ALA A 113 -3.48 2.12 8.26
N GLY A 114 -2.96 1.05 7.64
CA GLY A 114 -2.03 1.12 6.52
C GLY A 114 -2.64 1.71 5.26
N ALA A 115 -3.93 1.49 5.00
CA ALA A 115 -4.64 2.13 3.90
C ALA A 115 -4.78 3.64 4.11
N ARG A 116 -5.02 4.08 5.36
CA ARG A 116 -4.97 5.50 5.70
C ARG A 116 -3.59 6.09 5.44
N MET A 117 -2.51 5.37 5.82
CA MET A 117 -1.14 5.80 5.54
C MET A 117 -0.91 5.97 4.03
N ALA A 118 -1.34 4.99 3.24
CA ALA A 118 -1.19 5.02 1.79
C ALA A 118 -1.95 6.20 1.15
N ALA A 119 -3.19 6.47 1.59
CA ALA A 119 -3.98 7.59 1.11
C ALA A 119 -3.34 8.94 1.45
N VAL A 120 -2.96 9.15 2.72
CA VAL A 120 -2.32 10.40 3.16
C VAL A 120 -1.00 10.63 2.41
N MET A 121 -0.13 9.62 2.30
CA MET A 121 1.14 9.77 1.58
C MET A 121 0.92 10.03 0.08
N GLY A 122 -0.11 9.45 -0.52
CA GLY A 122 -0.47 9.67 -1.92
C GLY A 122 -0.90 11.10 -2.19
N ASP A 123 -1.64 11.70 -1.27
CA ASP A 123 -2.14 13.08 -1.34
C ASP A 123 -1.01 14.10 -1.07
N VAL A 124 -0.38 14.03 0.12
CA VAL A 124 0.53 15.09 0.58
C VAL A 124 1.98 14.95 0.09
N GLY A 125 2.39 13.76 -0.39
CA GLY A 125 3.75 13.50 -0.85
C GLY A 125 4.81 13.46 0.26
N LEU A 126 6.09 13.47 -0.16
CA LEU A 126 7.24 13.33 0.72
C LEU A 126 7.66 14.64 1.40
N GLU A 127 7.43 15.79 0.76
CA GLU A 127 7.92 17.10 1.24
C GLU A 127 7.39 17.46 2.63
N VAL A 128 6.13 17.09 2.93
CA VAL A 128 5.52 17.32 4.25
C VAL A 128 6.27 16.60 5.38
N TYR A 129 7.01 15.54 5.04
CA TYR A 129 7.82 14.76 5.97
C TYR A 129 9.31 15.12 5.93
N GLY A 130 9.69 16.17 5.19
CA GLY A 130 11.06 16.68 5.11
C GLY A 130 11.95 15.96 4.10
N PHE A 131 11.38 15.16 3.20
CA PHE A 131 12.11 14.50 2.11
C PHE A 131 11.76 15.18 0.77
N PRO A 132 12.74 15.37 -0.13
CA PRO A 132 12.45 15.90 -1.46
C PRO A 132 11.51 14.97 -2.23
N ASP A 133 10.48 15.51 -2.85
CA ASP A 133 9.65 14.76 -3.78
C ASP A 133 10.46 14.31 -5.00
N LYS A 134 10.31 13.05 -5.36
CA LYS A 134 10.92 12.44 -6.54
C LYS A 134 9.90 12.21 -7.65
N SER A 135 8.71 11.77 -7.27
CA SER A 135 7.56 11.54 -8.16
C SER A 135 6.31 11.36 -7.31
N LYS A 136 5.14 11.67 -7.89
CA LYS A 136 3.85 11.34 -7.26
C LYS A 136 3.53 9.85 -7.44
N ALA A 137 2.77 9.29 -6.51
CA ALA A 137 2.26 7.93 -6.62
C ALA A 137 1.37 7.80 -7.87
N THR A 138 1.58 6.75 -8.66
CA THR A 138 0.76 6.45 -9.85
C THR A 138 -0.63 5.96 -9.46
N ALA A 139 -0.77 5.32 -8.30
CA ALA A 139 -2.04 4.88 -7.73
C ALA A 139 -1.95 4.66 -6.22
N VAL A 140 -3.12 4.68 -5.57
CA VAL A 140 -3.30 4.23 -4.18
C VAL A 140 -4.26 3.04 -4.16
N LEU A 141 -3.86 1.96 -3.44
CA LEU A 141 -4.59 0.70 -3.37
C LEU A 141 -5.00 0.45 -1.92
N MET A 142 -6.28 0.50 -1.63
CA MET A 142 -6.80 0.55 -0.27
C MET A 142 -7.72 -0.62 0.05
N ALA A 143 -7.66 -1.11 1.28
CA ALA A 143 -8.60 -2.09 1.80
C ALA A 143 -9.13 -1.67 3.18
N TYR A 144 -10.43 -1.82 3.37
CA TYR A 144 -11.19 -1.68 4.62
C TYR A 144 -10.71 -0.57 5.56
N THR A 145 -10.85 0.70 5.14
CA THR A 145 -10.47 1.86 5.95
C THR A 145 -11.58 2.90 6.03
N GLY A 146 -11.74 3.48 7.21
CA GLY A 146 -12.65 4.62 7.43
C GLY A 146 -12.04 5.99 7.13
N TYR A 147 -10.94 6.05 6.36
CA TYR A 147 -10.35 7.32 5.95
C TYR A 147 -11.29 8.07 5.00
N SER A 148 -11.60 9.33 5.31
CA SER A 148 -12.63 10.10 4.65
C SER A 148 -12.14 11.36 3.93
N ASP A 149 -10.93 11.84 4.23
CA ASP A 149 -10.44 13.07 3.63
C ASP A 149 -10.25 12.90 2.12
N ILE A 150 -10.49 13.97 1.38
CA ILE A 150 -10.38 14.03 -0.09
C ILE A 150 -9.63 15.30 -0.50
N SER A 151 -8.93 15.23 -1.61
CA SER A 151 -8.16 16.31 -2.18
C SER A 151 -8.20 16.25 -3.72
N TYR A 152 -7.90 17.36 -4.38
CA TYR A 152 -7.65 17.40 -5.83
C TYR A 152 -6.33 16.69 -6.21
N ASP A 153 -5.44 16.49 -5.25
CA ASP A 153 -4.14 15.82 -5.41
C ASP A 153 -4.20 14.31 -5.17
N ASP A 154 -5.36 13.79 -4.72
CA ASP A 154 -5.56 12.34 -4.54
C ASP A 154 -5.22 11.57 -5.84
N PRO A 155 -4.29 10.60 -5.81
CA PRO A 155 -3.99 9.78 -6.99
C PRO A 155 -5.16 8.87 -7.38
N PRO A 156 -5.17 8.32 -8.59
CA PRO A 156 -6.09 7.23 -8.97
C PRO A 156 -6.15 6.17 -7.88
N THR A 157 -7.35 5.83 -7.43
CA THR A 157 -7.54 5.03 -6.21
C THR A 157 -8.38 3.77 -6.49
N PHE A 158 -7.82 2.62 -6.09
CA PHE A 158 -8.55 1.36 -5.95
C PHE A 158 -8.95 1.16 -4.49
N MET A 159 -10.20 0.78 -4.25
CA MET A 159 -10.72 0.51 -2.91
C MET A 159 -11.50 -0.79 -2.85
N VAL A 160 -11.27 -1.61 -1.80
CA VAL A 160 -12.12 -2.75 -1.47
C VAL A 160 -12.66 -2.60 -0.04
N GLN A 161 -13.98 -2.75 0.12
CA GLN A 161 -14.67 -2.56 1.42
C GLN A 161 -15.78 -3.58 1.60
N GLY A 162 -15.85 -4.13 2.81
CA GLY A 162 -16.95 -4.99 3.23
C GLY A 162 -18.14 -4.22 3.78
N THR A 163 -19.37 -4.69 3.53
CA THR A 163 -20.58 -4.03 4.05
C THR A 163 -20.87 -4.35 5.51
N ASN A 164 -20.24 -5.39 6.08
CA ASN A 164 -20.38 -5.77 7.49
C ASN A 164 -19.14 -5.37 8.32
N ASP A 165 -18.47 -4.30 7.90
CA ASP A 165 -17.30 -3.77 8.61
C ASP A 165 -17.73 -2.87 9.76
N SER A 166 -17.57 -3.35 10.99
CA SER A 166 -17.94 -2.63 12.22
C SER A 166 -16.89 -1.63 12.70
N ILE A 167 -15.68 -1.61 12.06
CA ILE A 167 -14.57 -0.73 12.42
C ILE A 167 -14.48 0.46 11.45
N ALA A 168 -14.67 0.18 10.16
CA ALA A 168 -14.66 1.16 9.09
C ALA A 168 -15.99 1.11 8.34
N PRO A 169 -17.00 1.90 8.77
CA PRO A 169 -18.34 1.84 8.19
C PRO A 169 -18.33 2.06 6.68
N VAL A 170 -19.04 1.20 5.95
CA VAL A 170 -19.06 1.21 4.48
C VAL A 170 -19.59 2.53 3.91
N GLU A 171 -20.48 3.21 4.64
CA GLU A 171 -21.07 4.50 4.23
C GLU A 171 -20.01 5.59 4.11
N VAL A 172 -18.99 5.58 4.96
CA VAL A 172 -17.85 6.51 4.90
C VAL A 172 -17.08 6.32 3.62
N VAL A 173 -16.80 5.06 3.28
CA VAL A 173 -16.10 4.69 2.04
C VAL A 173 -16.95 5.02 0.81
N ASP A 174 -18.23 4.65 0.84
CA ASP A 174 -19.20 4.96 -0.24
C ASP A 174 -19.23 6.47 -0.54
N TRP A 175 -19.22 7.29 0.52
CA TRP A 175 -19.17 8.74 0.38
C TRP A 175 -17.84 9.18 -0.24
N ARG A 176 -16.70 8.73 0.29
CA ARG A 176 -15.36 9.13 -0.17
C ARG A 176 -15.16 8.78 -1.64
N MET A 177 -15.49 7.56 -2.05
CA MET A 177 -15.31 7.11 -3.43
C MET A 177 -16.17 7.94 -4.41
N ARG A 178 -17.41 8.26 -4.04
CA ARG A 178 -18.27 9.16 -4.85
C ARG A 178 -17.73 10.58 -4.91
N ALA A 179 -17.21 11.11 -3.79
CA ALA A 179 -16.67 12.46 -3.72
C ALA A 179 -15.38 12.58 -4.55
N MET A 180 -14.45 11.64 -4.45
CA MET A 180 -13.25 11.60 -5.29
C MET A 180 -13.58 11.56 -6.78
N ASN A 181 -14.53 10.72 -7.18
CA ASN A 181 -14.96 10.63 -8.57
C ASN A 181 -15.57 11.96 -9.07
N LYS A 182 -16.32 12.69 -8.23
CA LYS A 182 -16.82 14.03 -8.55
C LYS A 182 -15.71 15.08 -8.73
N LEU A 183 -14.59 14.93 -8.05
CA LEU A 183 -13.40 15.77 -8.22
C LEU A 183 -12.58 15.41 -9.48
N GLY A 184 -12.96 14.32 -10.19
CA GLY A 184 -12.27 13.86 -11.38
C GLY A 184 -11.19 12.81 -11.13
N THR A 185 -10.98 12.38 -9.87
CA THR A 185 -10.06 11.28 -9.55
C THR A 185 -10.62 9.96 -10.05
N GLU A 186 -9.83 9.19 -10.79
CA GLU A 186 -10.24 7.85 -11.22
C GLU A 186 -10.31 6.90 -10.02
N VAL A 187 -11.48 6.27 -9.86
CA VAL A 187 -11.75 5.35 -8.75
C VAL A 187 -12.28 4.02 -9.29
N GLU A 188 -11.68 2.91 -8.82
CA GLU A 188 -12.27 1.59 -8.91
C GLU A 188 -12.63 1.11 -7.51
N TYR A 189 -13.91 0.76 -7.28
CA TYR A 189 -14.41 0.41 -5.97
C TYR A 189 -15.09 -0.98 -5.97
N MET A 190 -14.57 -1.86 -5.12
CA MET A 190 -15.17 -3.17 -4.83
C MET A 190 -15.90 -3.10 -3.48
N ARG A 191 -17.20 -2.95 -3.53
CA ARG A 191 -18.09 -3.05 -2.37
C ARG A 191 -18.58 -4.49 -2.25
N ILE A 192 -18.23 -5.18 -1.16
CA ILE A 192 -18.46 -6.62 -1.01
C ILE A 192 -19.44 -6.87 0.10
N GLU A 193 -20.59 -7.46 -0.25
CA GLU A 193 -21.67 -7.74 0.69
C GLU A 193 -21.26 -8.75 1.78
N GLY A 194 -21.60 -8.44 3.03
CA GLY A 194 -21.41 -9.30 4.19
C GLY A 194 -19.96 -9.42 4.69
N MET A 195 -18.97 -8.88 4.00
CA MET A 195 -17.57 -8.98 4.43
C MET A 195 -17.30 -8.10 5.65
N PRO A 196 -16.62 -8.65 6.69
CA PRO A 196 -16.21 -7.92 7.88
C PRO A 196 -14.91 -7.14 7.63
N HIS A 197 -14.41 -6.43 8.66
CA HIS A 197 -13.07 -5.83 8.67
C HIS A 197 -11.97 -6.89 8.67
N GLY A 198 -10.80 -6.55 8.08
CA GLY A 198 -9.57 -7.34 8.25
C GLY A 198 -9.55 -8.68 7.50
N PHE A 199 -10.22 -8.79 6.36
CA PHE A 199 -10.30 -10.05 5.60
C PHE A 199 -9.00 -10.46 4.88
N GLY A 200 -7.95 -9.66 4.92
CA GLY A 200 -6.67 -9.97 4.26
C GLY A 200 -6.83 -10.25 2.77
N LEU A 201 -6.33 -11.38 2.28
CA LEU A 201 -6.52 -11.79 0.88
C LEU A 201 -7.98 -12.14 0.53
N GLY A 202 -8.84 -12.33 1.53
CA GLY A 202 -10.21 -12.77 1.33
C GLY A 202 -10.33 -14.19 0.74
N THR A 203 -9.33 -15.04 0.92
CA THR A 203 -9.32 -16.42 0.40
C THR A 203 -10.55 -17.21 0.83
N ASN A 204 -11.19 -17.90 -0.11
CA ASN A 204 -12.45 -18.64 0.06
C ASN A 204 -13.64 -17.75 0.50
N THR A 205 -13.60 -16.46 0.20
CA THR A 205 -14.70 -15.51 0.46
C THR A 205 -15.06 -14.74 -0.83
N ALA A 206 -16.09 -13.90 -0.74
CA ALA A 206 -16.46 -13.01 -1.84
C ALA A 206 -15.38 -11.96 -2.19
N ALA A 207 -14.40 -11.76 -1.33
CA ALA A 207 -13.28 -10.84 -1.56
C ALA A 207 -12.09 -11.50 -2.28
N GLU A 208 -12.14 -12.81 -2.54
CA GLU A 208 -11.03 -13.51 -3.18
C GLU A 208 -10.65 -12.86 -4.53
N GLY A 209 -9.34 -12.70 -4.76
CA GLY A 209 -8.83 -12.09 -6.00
C GLY A 209 -8.81 -10.55 -6.02
N TRP A 210 -9.24 -9.86 -4.96
CA TRP A 210 -9.23 -8.41 -4.95
C TRP A 210 -7.83 -7.81 -5.14
N VAL A 211 -6.77 -8.45 -4.63
CA VAL A 211 -5.39 -7.98 -4.79
C VAL A 211 -4.95 -8.05 -6.25
N ASP A 212 -5.37 -9.08 -6.99
CA ASP A 212 -5.07 -9.19 -8.42
C ASP A 212 -5.80 -8.10 -9.22
N ARG A 213 -7.03 -7.74 -8.84
CA ARG A 213 -7.76 -6.60 -9.42
C ARG A 213 -7.08 -5.27 -9.12
N ALA A 214 -6.59 -5.07 -7.88
CA ALA A 214 -5.82 -3.89 -7.51
C ALA A 214 -4.52 -3.79 -8.33
N ALA A 215 -3.82 -4.91 -8.54
CA ALA A 215 -2.64 -4.95 -9.40
C ALA A 215 -2.97 -4.62 -10.86
N ALA A 216 -4.09 -5.12 -11.38
CA ALA A 216 -4.57 -4.80 -12.73
C ALA A 216 -4.93 -3.32 -12.87
N PHE A 217 -5.59 -2.73 -11.86
CA PHE A 217 -5.88 -1.30 -11.81
C PHE A 217 -4.58 -0.49 -11.87
N PHE A 218 -3.60 -0.79 -11.01
CA PHE A 218 -2.32 -0.10 -11.01
C PHE A 218 -1.60 -0.20 -12.36
N LYS A 219 -1.54 -1.39 -12.97
CA LYS A 219 -0.93 -1.57 -14.30
C LYS A 219 -1.61 -0.74 -15.39
N ARG A 220 -2.94 -0.55 -15.32
CA ARG A 220 -3.64 0.36 -16.24
C ARG A 220 -3.22 1.81 -16.05
N GLN A 221 -3.00 2.25 -14.81
CA GLN A 221 -2.51 3.61 -14.54
C GLN A 221 -1.09 3.80 -15.05
N VAL A 222 -0.21 2.81 -14.85
CA VAL A 222 1.17 2.84 -15.39
C VAL A 222 1.19 2.97 -16.92
N ALA A 223 0.28 2.30 -17.63
CA ALA A 223 0.23 2.33 -19.09
C ALA A 223 -0.28 3.66 -19.67
N ARG A 224 -0.91 4.52 -18.88
CA ARG A 224 -1.46 5.83 -19.30
C ARG A 224 -0.47 6.98 -19.13
N HIS A 225 0.56 6.76 -18.40
CA HIS A 225 1.60 7.74 -18.05
C HIS A 225 2.99 7.25 -18.47
#